data_6c8b30844406b55f7f26f8f24ce28536
#
_entry.id   6c8b30844406b55f7f26f8f24ce28536
#
_cell.length_a   1.000
_cell.length_b   1.000
_cell.length_c   1.000
_cell.angle_alpha   90.00
_cell.angle_beta   90.00
_cell.angle_gamma   90.00
#
_symmetry.space_group_name_H-M   'P 1'
#
loop_
_entity.id
_entity.type
_entity.pdbx_description
1 polymer ?
#
loop_
_entity_poly.entity_id
_entity_poly.type
_entity_poly.pdbx_seq_one_letter_code
_entity_poly.pdbx_strand_id
1 'polypeptide(L)'
;MEISAEKTKLMTNNTSGINKEIKVNGQKLETVTSFKYLGSVITDEGSKPEILCRIAQARAALTRLKPVWNDRSISLCFKIRLMRSLVTPIFLYACESWTHTAELQRRIQAMETRCYRKILCISYKDHVILIIGKRRKLQDFESNQTKQHWHG
;
A
#
# COMPACT_ATOMS: atom_id res chain seq x y z
N MET A 1 6.72 -15.08 31.21
CA MET A 1 6.09 -14.14 30.27
C MET A 1 4.60 -14.16 30.54
N GLU A 2 4.02 -13.06 31.07
CA GLU A 2 2.59 -13.00 31.38
C GLU A 2 1.82 -12.42 30.19
N ILE A 3 0.72 -13.10 29.86
CA ILE A 3 -0.19 -12.63 28.80
C ILE A 3 -1.18 -11.65 29.45
N SER A 4 -1.15 -10.37 29.02
CA SER A 4 -2.12 -9.37 29.51
C SER A 4 -3.47 -9.59 28.84
N ALA A 5 -4.46 -9.98 29.61
CA ALA A 5 -5.84 -10.19 29.13
C ALA A 5 -6.47 -8.88 28.60
N GLU A 6 -6.12 -7.73 29.17
CA GLU A 6 -6.61 -6.41 28.72
C GLU A 6 -6.15 -6.02 27.32
N LYS A 7 -4.93 -6.44 26.93
CA LYS A 7 -4.33 -6.13 25.61
C LYS A 7 -4.59 -7.22 24.58
N THR A 8 -5.07 -8.39 25.02
CA THR A 8 -5.33 -9.54 24.15
C THR A 8 -6.76 -9.48 23.65
N LYS A 9 -6.94 -9.53 22.33
CA LYS A 9 -8.26 -9.56 21.67
C LYS A 9 -8.40 -10.87 20.91
N LEU A 10 -9.63 -11.36 20.83
CA LEU A 10 -9.99 -12.54 20.04
C LEU A 10 -10.62 -12.11 18.73
N MET A 11 -10.08 -12.57 17.62
CA MET A 11 -10.69 -12.40 16.31
C MET A 11 -10.85 -13.77 15.65
N THR A 12 -12.02 -14.04 15.09
CA THR A 12 -12.33 -15.33 14.47
C THR A 12 -12.93 -15.11 13.08
N ASN A 13 -12.49 -15.90 12.10
CA ASN A 13 -13.05 -15.93 10.74
C ASN A 13 -14.29 -16.85 10.66
N ASN A 14 -14.80 -17.32 11.77
CA ASN A 14 -15.83 -18.35 11.78
C ASN A 14 -17.22 -17.71 11.68
N THR A 15 -17.80 -17.71 10.50
CA THR A 15 -19.19 -17.32 10.21
C THR A 15 -20.21 -18.30 10.79
N SER A 16 -19.80 -19.41 11.38
CA SER A 16 -20.66 -20.50 11.86
C SER A 16 -21.23 -20.31 13.26
N GLY A 17 -21.37 -19.08 13.76
CA GLY A 17 -22.18 -18.78 14.94
C GLY A 17 -21.74 -19.41 16.28
N ILE A 18 -20.61 -20.10 16.34
CA ILE A 18 -20.09 -20.65 17.58
C ILE A 18 -19.30 -19.56 18.30
N ASN A 19 -19.95 -18.84 19.22
CA ASN A 19 -19.30 -17.99 20.20
C ASN A 19 -18.40 -18.86 21.11
N LYS A 20 -17.18 -19.15 20.68
CA LYS A 20 -16.19 -19.76 21.57
C LYS A 20 -15.71 -18.70 22.54
N GLU A 21 -16.23 -18.75 23.78
CA GLU A 21 -15.69 -17.97 24.89
C GLU A 21 -14.30 -18.52 25.23
N ILE A 22 -13.27 -17.76 24.90
CA ILE A 22 -11.89 -18.07 25.31
C ILE A 22 -11.58 -17.23 26.53
N LYS A 23 -11.09 -17.90 27.56
CA LYS A 23 -10.64 -17.27 28.81
C LYS A 23 -9.13 -17.42 28.95
N VAL A 24 -8.46 -16.35 29.33
CA VAL A 24 -7.03 -16.31 29.66
C VAL A 24 -6.93 -15.85 31.12
N ASN A 25 -6.24 -16.61 31.95
CA ASN A 25 -6.11 -16.34 33.38
C ASN A 25 -7.47 -16.10 34.10
N GLY A 26 -8.52 -16.84 33.67
CA GLY A 26 -9.88 -16.69 34.24
C GLY A 26 -10.69 -15.51 33.72
N GLN A 27 -10.08 -14.61 32.91
CA GLN A 27 -10.75 -13.47 32.29
C GLN A 27 -11.21 -13.81 30.88
N LYS A 28 -12.44 -13.41 30.53
CA LYS A 28 -12.99 -13.56 29.17
C LYS A 28 -12.34 -12.57 28.22
N LEU A 29 -11.85 -13.05 27.09
CA LEU A 29 -11.30 -12.20 26.04
C LEU A 29 -12.43 -11.50 25.28
N GLU A 30 -12.20 -10.23 24.95
CA GLU A 30 -13.09 -9.46 24.10
C GLU A 30 -12.97 -9.90 22.65
N THR A 31 -14.10 -10.26 22.04
CA THR A 31 -14.16 -10.61 20.61
C THR A 31 -14.31 -9.33 19.79
N VAL A 32 -13.43 -9.14 18.81
CA VAL A 32 -13.41 -7.97 17.93
C VAL A 32 -13.48 -8.40 16.47
N THR A 33 -14.13 -7.60 15.63
CA THR A 33 -14.20 -7.80 14.18
C THR A 33 -13.06 -7.09 13.45
N SER A 34 -12.40 -6.14 14.11
CA SER A 34 -11.24 -5.45 13.59
C SER A 34 -10.23 -5.16 14.70
N PHE A 35 -8.95 -5.27 14.36
CA PHE A 35 -7.86 -5.03 15.30
C PHE A 35 -6.72 -4.27 14.60
N LYS A 36 -6.20 -3.22 15.25
CA LYS A 36 -5.06 -2.49 14.75
C LYS A 36 -3.78 -3.03 15.36
N TYR A 37 -2.92 -3.65 14.54
CA TYR A 37 -1.64 -4.20 14.95
C TYR A 37 -0.49 -3.54 14.21
N LEU A 38 0.45 -2.93 14.95
CA LEU A 38 1.61 -2.21 14.40
C LEU A 38 1.26 -1.23 13.26
N GLY A 39 0.08 -0.57 13.37
CA GLY A 39 -0.38 0.38 12.36
C GLY A 39 -1.13 -0.22 11.17
N SER A 40 -1.20 -1.54 11.05
CA SER A 40 -2.04 -2.25 10.08
C SER A 40 -3.40 -2.60 10.68
N VAL A 41 -4.45 -2.57 9.88
CA VAL A 41 -5.81 -2.94 10.27
C VAL A 41 -6.08 -4.36 9.79
N ILE A 42 -6.24 -5.27 10.76
CA ILE A 42 -6.63 -6.66 10.50
C ILE A 42 -8.12 -6.76 10.73
N THR A 43 -8.86 -7.34 9.77
CA THR A 43 -10.31 -7.55 9.88
C THR A 43 -10.66 -8.99 9.50
N ASP A 44 -11.80 -9.46 9.99
CA ASP A 44 -12.40 -10.75 9.61
C ASP A 44 -12.83 -10.79 8.13
N GLU A 45 -13.13 -9.62 7.53
CA GLU A 45 -13.45 -9.48 6.11
C GLU A 45 -12.23 -9.54 5.16
N GLY A 46 -11.03 -9.70 5.71
CA GLY A 46 -9.76 -9.76 4.94
C GLY A 46 -9.06 -8.41 4.78
N SER A 47 -8.16 -8.31 3.80
CA SER A 47 -7.24 -7.18 3.65
C SER A 47 -7.82 -5.96 2.94
N LYS A 48 -9.08 -6.01 2.50
CA LYS A 48 -9.71 -4.92 1.72
C LYS A 48 -9.71 -3.55 2.43
N PRO A 49 -10.11 -3.45 3.73
CA PRO A 49 -10.09 -2.17 4.44
C PRO A 49 -8.69 -1.60 4.58
N GLU A 50 -7.69 -2.45 4.88
CA GLU A 50 -6.29 -2.04 5.00
C GLU A 50 -5.76 -1.49 3.67
N ILE A 51 -5.95 -2.21 2.56
CA ILE A 51 -5.49 -1.78 1.23
C ILE A 51 -6.12 -0.45 0.84
N LEU A 52 -7.42 -0.25 1.10
CA LEU A 52 -8.09 1.02 0.82
C LEU A 52 -7.53 2.17 1.66
N CYS A 53 -7.24 1.92 2.94
CA CYS A 53 -6.59 2.88 3.82
C CYS A 53 -5.21 3.28 3.29
N ARG A 54 -4.37 2.32 2.89
CA ARG A 54 -3.04 2.57 2.31
C ARG A 54 -3.11 3.35 1.00
N ILE A 55 -4.05 2.99 0.11
CA ILE A 55 -4.31 3.75 -1.11
C ILE A 55 -4.66 5.20 -0.79
N ALA A 56 -5.52 5.45 0.20
CA ALA A 56 -5.90 6.80 0.60
C ALA A 56 -4.71 7.60 1.15
N GLN A 57 -3.89 7.00 2.01
CA GLN A 57 -2.69 7.63 2.57
C GLN A 57 -1.65 7.94 1.48
N ALA A 58 -1.38 7.01 0.57
CA ALA A 58 -0.48 7.22 -0.55
C ALA A 58 -0.98 8.32 -1.51
N ARG A 59 -2.30 8.39 -1.74
CA ARG A 59 -2.92 9.48 -2.52
C ARG A 59 -2.75 10.84 -1.85
N ALA A 60 -2.88 10.91 -0.53
CA ALA A 60 -2.64 12.14 0.22
C ALA A 60 -1.17 12.58 0.11
N ALA A 61 -0.21 11.65 0.24
CA ALA A 61 1.21 11.92 0.05
C ALA A 61 1.51 12.42 -1.37
N LEU A 62 0.96 11.77 -2.42
CA LEU A 62 1.07 12.23 -3.80
C LEU A 62 0.55 13.65 -4.00
N THR A 63 -0.57 14.00 -3.33
CA THR A 63 -1.19 15.31 -3.46
C THR A 63 -0.35 16.38 -2.77
N ARG A 64 0.23 16.10 -1.61
CA ARG A 64 1.15 17.01 -0.91
C ARG A 64 2.39 17.34 -1.74
N LEU A 65 2.89 16.38 -2.50
CA LEU A 65 4.06 16.55 -3.37
C LEU A 65 3.71 17.11 -4.77
N LYS A 66 2.46 17.57 -4.99
CA LYS A 66 2.02 18.13 -6.28
C LYS A 66 2.95 19.23 -6.83
N PRO A 67 3.45 20.19 -6.04
CA PRO A 67 4.39 21.20 -6.52
C PRO A 67 5.63 20.57 -7.15
N VAL A 68 6.20 19.55 -6.50
CA VAL A 68 7.39 18.83 -7.00
C VAL A 68 7.11 18.10 -8.31
N TRP A 69 5.96 17.44 -8.44
CA TRP A 69 5.61 16.73 -9.68
C TRP A 69 5.45 17.67 -10.86
N ASN A 70 4.92 18.87 -10.63
CA ASN A 70 4.65 19.85 -11.68
C ASN A 70 5.86 20.71 -12.03
N ASP A 71 6.90 20.75 -11.19
CA ASP A 71 8.10 21.52 -11.43
C ASP A 71 8.92 20.88 -12.56
N ARG A 72 9.15 21.66 -13.64
CA ARG A 72 9.92 21.23 -14.80
C ARG A 72 11.43 21.31 -14.59
N SER A 73 11.90 22.06 -13.60
CA SER A 73 13.32 22.17 -13.24
C SER A 73 13.84 20.89 -12.56
N ILE A 74 12.93 20.13 -11.95
CA ILE A 74 13.26 18.89 -11.23
C ILE A 74 13.33 17.74 -12.23
N SER A 75 14.48 17.05 -12.24
CA SER A 75 14.72 15.92 -13.15
C SER A 75 13.75 14.76 -12.89
N LEU A 76 13.41 14.00 -13.92
CA LEU A 76 12.55 12.82 -13.81
C LEU A 76 13.14 11.77 -12.86
N CYS A 77 14.46 11.59 -12.89
CA CYS A 77 15.18 10.69 -12.00
C CYS A 77 14.94 11.04 -10.52
N PHE A 78 15.03 12.31 -10.17
CA PHE A 78 14.78 12.78 -8.81
C PHE A 78 13.31 12.56 -8.40
N LYS A 79 12.35 12.83 -9.29
CA LYS A 79 10.93 12.56 -9.04
C LYS A 79 10.66 11.07 -8.76
N ILE A 80 11.27 10.17 -9.54
CA ILE A 80 11.15 8.71 -9.32
C ILE A 80 11.74 8.33 -7.97
N ARG A 81 12.91 8.87 -7.62
CA ARG A 81 13.55 8.62 -6.32
C ARG A 81 12.67 9.07 -5.16
N LEU A 82 12.09 10.27 -5.24
CA LEU A 82 11.12 10.75 -4.24
C LEU A 82 9.88 9.86 -4.14
N MET A 83 9.34 9.40 -5.27
CA MET A 83 8.21 8.49 -5.27
C MET A 83 8.54 7.20 -4.50
N ARG A 84 9.70 6.60 -4.80
CA ARG A 84 10.15 5.36 -4.17
C ARG A 84 10.43 5.51 -2.68
N SER A 85 11.00 6.65 -2.26
CA SER A 85 11.36 6.85 -0.86
C SER A 85 10.20 7.33 0.02
N LEU A 86 9.23 8.06 -0.54
CA LEU A 86 8.17 8.68 0.26
C LEU A 86 6.79 8.05 0.05
N VAL A 87 6.40 7.75 -1.20
CA VAL A 87 5.03 7.29 -1.50
C VAL A 87 4.94 5.77 -1.47
N THR A 88 5.90 5.07 -2.07
CA THR A 88 5.89 3.61 -2.16
C THR A 88 5.91 2.93 -0.79
N PRO A 89 6.71 3.34 0.21
CA PRO A 89 6.69 2.72 1.53
C PRO A 89 5.35 2.88 2.26
N ILE A 90 4.68 4.04 2.09
CA ILE A 90 3.34 4.25 2.65
C ILE A 90 2.35 3.27 2.03
N PHE A 91 2.42 3.10 0.71
CA PHE A 91 1.50 2.23 -0.03
C PHE A 91 1.74 0.76 0.25
N LEU A 92 2.99 0.30 0.30
CA LEU A 92 3.35 -1.10 0.49
C LEU A 92 3.50 -1.52 1.95
N TYR A 93 3.17 -0.64 2.90
CA TYR A 93 3.26 -1.00 4.32
C TYR A 93 2.34 -2.17 4.64
N ALA A 94 2.88 -3.21 5.28
CA ALA A 94 2.19 -4.46 5.63
C ALA A 94 1.59 -5.23 4.43
N CYS A 95 2.10 -5.01 3.20
CA CYS A 95 1.58 -5.66 1.99
C CYS A 95 1.79 -7.19 2.00
N GLU A 96 2.71 -7.70 2.79
CA GLU A 96 2.95 -9.15 2.99
C GLU A 96 1.76 -9.87 3.62
N SER A 97 0.91 -9.15 4.35
CA SER A 97 -0.29 -9.70 4.97
C SER A 97 -1.54 -9.63 4.08
N TRP A 98 -1.42 -9.05 2.87
CA TRP A 98 -2.58 -8.81 2.02
C TRP A 98 -3.06 -10.07 1.30
N THR A 99 -4.37 -10.29 1.36
CA THR A 99 -5.03 -11.32 0.54
C THR A 99 -5.22 -10.81 -0.87
N HIS A 100 -4.64 -11.49 -1.86
CA HIS A 100 -4.73 -11.10 -3.27
C HIS A 100 -6.04 -11.59 -3.89
N THR A 101 -6.99 -10.67 -4.09
CA THR A 101 -8.16 -10.87 -4.92
C THR A 101 -8.03 -10.10 -6.23
N ALA A 102 -8.71 -10.55 -7.30
CA ALA A 102 -8.67 -9.85 -8.58
C ALA A 102 -9.15 -8.39 -8.48
N GLU A 103 -10.12 -8.09 -7.62
CA GLU A 103 -10.58 -6.73 -7.35
C GLU A 103 -9.48 -5.87 -6.72
N LEU A 104 -8.83 -6.40 -5.67
CA LEU A 104 -7.77 -5.68 -4.96
C LEU A 104 -6.55 -5.46 -5.86
N GLN A 105 -6.19 -6.43 -6.67
CA GLN A 105 -5.12 -6.29 -7.65
C GLN A 105 -5.39 -5.17 -8.65
N ARG A 106 -6.63 -5.05 -9.16
CA ARG A 106 -7.02 -3.91 -10.03
C ARG A 106 -6.88 -2.57 -9.32
N ARG A 107 -7.23 -2.48 -8.04
CA ARG A 107 -7.08 -1.24 -7.25
C ARG A 107 -5.62 -0.86 -7.02
N ILE A 108 -4.77 -1.85 -6.73
CA ILE A 108 -3.32 -1.67 -6.60
C ILE A 108 -2.73 -1.16 -7.91
N GLN A 109 -3.07 -1.80 -9.04
CA GLN A 109 -2.61 -1.38 -10.36
C GLN A 109 -3.10 0.01 -10.76
N ALA A 110 -4.34 0.36 -10.40
CA ALA A 110 -4.86 1.71 -10.63
C ALA A 110 -4.11 2.77 -9.83
N MET A 111 -3.72 2.46 -8.59
CA MET A 111 -2.89 3.34 -7.77
C MET A 111 -1.49 3.53 -8.36
N GLU A 112 -0.84 2.45 -8.77
CA GLU A 112 0.46 2.48 -9.45
C GLU A 112 0.41 3.35 -10.72
N THR A 113 -0.60 3.14 -11.57
CA THR A 113 -0.81 3.94 -12.77
C THR A 113 -1.00 5.42 -12.44
N ARG A 114 -1.70 5.75 -11.36
CA ARG A 114 -1.86 7.12 -10.88
C ARG A 114 -0.52 7.75 -10.48
N CYS A 115 0.35 6.99 -9.81
CA CYS A 115 1.69 7.45 -9.45
C CYS A 115 2.49 7.82 -10.69
N TYR A 116 2.54 6.94 -11.70
CA TYR A 116 3.25 7.23 -12.96
C TYR A 116 2.68 8.44 -13.70
N ARG A 117 1.35 8.57 -13.78
CA ARG A 117 0.72 9.74 -14.40
C ARG A 117 1.12 11.04 -13.74
N LYS A 118 1.23 11.06 -12.40
CA LYS A 118 1.66 12.25 -11.65
C LYS A 118 3.11 12.62 -11.94
N ILE A 119 4.03 11.65 -11.91
CA ILE A 119 5.44 11.87 -12.19
C ILE A 119 5.64 12.38 -13.62
N LEU A 120 4.92 11.80 -14.58
CA LEU A 120 5.05 12.11 -16.02
C LEU A 120 4.23 13.32 -16.44
N CYS A 121 3.46 13.93 -15.51
CA CYS A 121 2.52 15.03 -15.80
C CYS A 121 1.56 14.70 -16.96
N ILE A 122 1.05 13.45 -17.00
CA ILE A 122 0.12 12.97 -18.04
C ILE A 122 -1.31 13.16 -17.56
N SER A 123 -2.15 13.81 -18.36
CA SER A 123 -3.57 13.98 -18.10
C SER A 123 -4.34 12.66 -18.23
N TYR A 124 -5.50 12.56 -17.57
CA TYR A 124 -6.41 11.42 -17.71
C TYR A 124 -6.96 11.27 -19.13
N LYS A 125 -7.00 12.37 -19.89
CA LYS A 125 -7.47 12.42 -21.29
C LYS A 125 -6.45 11.86 -22.27
N ASP A 126 -5.18 11.71 -21.86
CA ASP A 126 -4.14 11.18 -22.74
C ASP A 126 -4.29 9.67 -22.88
N HIS A 127 -4.16 9.18 -24.12
CA HIS A 127 -4.36 7.77 -24.47
C HIS A 127 -3.42 6.83 -23.69
N VAL A 128 -3.96 5.68 -23.33
CA VAL A 128 -3.26 4.60 -22.56
C VAL A 128 -1.95 4.16 -23.23
N ILE A 129 -1.87 4.21 -24.54
CA ILE A 129 -0.67 3.85 -25.34
C ILE A 129 0.55 4.70 -24.96
N LEU A 130 0.37 6.00 -24.72
CA LEU A 130 1.44 6.91 -24.26
C LEU A 130 1.96 6.54 -22.87
N ILE A 131 1.07 6.04 -22.00
CA ILE A 131 1.44 5.62 -20.65
C ILE A 131 2.28 4.35 -20.68
N ILE A 132 1.91 3.37 -21.50
CA ILE A 132 2.63 2.11 -21.66
C ILE A 132 4.04 2.37 -22.22
N GLY A 133 4.17 3.19 -23.25
CA GLY A 133 5.46 3.55 -23.83
C GLY A 133 6.37 4.31 -22.86
N LYS A 134 5.83 5.26 -22.08
CA LYS A 134 6.58 6.01 -21.08
C LYS A 134 6.89 5.15 -19.84
N ARG A 135 6.02 4.22 -19.44
CA ARG A 135 6.26 3.25 -18.37
C ARG A 135 7.42 2.32 -18.73
N ARG A 136 7.45 1.80 -19.95
CA ARG A 136 8.57 0.97 -20.44
C ARG A 136 9.89 1.73 -20.40
N LYS A 137 9.95 2.99 -20.86
CA LYS A 137 11.14 3.84 -20.76
C LYS A 137 11.59 4.06 -19.31
N LEU A 138 10.66 4.17 -18.35
CA LEU A 138 10.97 4.27 -16.92
C LEU A 138 11.58 2.98 -16.38
N GLN A 139 11.02 1.82 -16.75
CA GLN A 139 11.54 0.52 -16.35
C GLN A 139 12.92 0.24 -16.96
N ASP A 140 13.14 0.59 -18.24
CA ASP A 140 14.43 0.46 -18.89
C ASP A 140 15.49 1.37 -18.24
N PHE A 141 15.12 2.59 -17.88
CA PHE A 141 15.98 3.51 -17.14
C PHE A 141 16.34 2.96 -15.73
N GLU A 142 15.36 2.38 -15.06
CA GLU A 142 15.55 1.73 -13.75
C GLU A 142 16.49 0.53 -13.82
N SER A 143 16.32 -0.32 -14.83
CA SER A 143 17.15 -1.50 -15.07
C SER A 143 18.60 -1.13 -15.38
N ASN A 144 18.83 -0.04 -16.13
CA ASN A 144 20.17 0.45 -16.45
C ASN A 144 20.88 1.07 -15.25
N GLN A 145 20.16 1.75 -14.35
CA GLN A 145 20.75 2.28 -13.11
C GLN A 145 21.17 1.17 -12.15
N THR A 146 20.39 0.10 -12.06
CA THR A 146 20.72 -1.06 -11.21
C THR A 146 21.98 -1.77 -11.71
N LYS A 147 22.17 -1.87 -13.02
CA LYS A 147 23.38 -2.49 -13.63
C LYS A 147 24.65 -1.67 -13.39
N GLN A 148 24.57 -0.34 -13.39
CA GLN A 148 25.75 0.52 -13.13
C GLN A 148 26.24 0.48 -11.68
N HIS A 149 25.37 0.11 -10.72
CA HIS A 149 25.74 0.06 -9.31
C HIS A 149 26.45 -1.25 -8.90
N TRP A 150 26.47 -2.28 -9.79
CA TRP A 150 27.11 -3.58 -9.54
C TRP A 150 28.48 -3.72 -10.20
N HIS A 151 28.96 -2.73 -10.95
CA HIS A 151 30.25 -2.72 -11.66
C HIS A 151 31.18 -1.57 -11.23
N GLY A 152 30.93 -0.94 -10.06
CA GLY A 152 31.80 0.07 -9.46
C GLY A 152 32.43 -0.39 -8.16
#